data_bf8786db69468ca1bcb5e46d8887e1f2
#
_entry.id   bf8786db69468ca1bcb5e46d8887e1f2
#
_cell.length_a   1.000
_cell.length_b   1.000
_cell.length_c   1.000
_cell.angle_alpha   90.00
_cell.angle_beta   90.00
_cell.angle_gamma   90.00
#
_symmetry.space_group_name_H-M   'P 1'
#
loop_
_entity.id
_entity.type
_entity.pdbx_description
1 polymer ?
#
loop_
_entity_poly.entity_id
_entity_poly.type
_entity_poly.pdbx_seq_one_letter_code
_entity_poly.pdbx_strand_id
1 'polypeptide(L)'
;MAGVKKLLLPLALLALCGSVLAMPQFRLTAIQQLGYDRLDPLWQYSGKVMGCTFCHVGKQGGAPWNVFGQALQKGFAANPRSSFGDVLYAVLRANGDQDGDGYPDAIEVFARTLPGDPGSHPDRPLAELEQEFAAVGGVEAYAAKKTGK
;
A
#
# COMPACT_ATOMS: atom_id res chain seq x y z
N MET A 1 20.23 65.96 -9.33
CA MET A 1 20.40 64.71 -10.10
C MET A 1 20.18 63.53 -9.15
N ALA A 2 19.03 62.94 -9.18
CA ALA A 2 18.59 61.93 -8.23
C ALA A 2 18.93 60.51 -8.76
N GLY A 3 19.79 59.83 -8.02
CA GLY A 3 20.18 58.43 -8.31
C GLY A 3 19.09 57.48 -7.94
N VAL A 4 18.51 56.81 -8.94
CA VAL A 4 17.53 55.75 -8.74
C VAL A 4 18.27 54.50 -8.23
N LYS A 5 18.14 54.20 -6.94
CA LYS A 5 18.58 52.94 -6.35
C LYS A 5 17.63 51.83 -6.86
N LYS A 6 18.11 51.02 -7.74
CA LYS A 6 17.42 49.78 -8.16
C LYS A 6 17.37 48.85 -6.97
N LEU A 7 16.18 48.76 -6.35
CA LEU A 7 15.87 47.79 -5.32
C LEU A 7 15.71 46.43 -6.00
N LEU A 8 16.75 45.61 -6.01
CA LEU A 8 16.70 44.22 -6.41
C LEU A 8 15.94 43.45 -5.31
N LEU A 9 14.68 43.20 -5.58
CA LEU A 9 13.88 42.26 -4.77
C LEU A 9 14.50 40.86 -4.94
N PRO A 10 14.95 40.18 -3.88
CA PRO A 10 15.30 38.80 -4.00
C PRO A 10 14.00 38.01 -4.23
N LEU A 11 13.87 37.44 -5.41
CA LEU A 11 12.84 36.47 -5.75
C LEU A 11 13.06 35.26 -4.84
N ALA A 12 12.38 35.27 -3.70
CA ALA A 12 12.35 34.10 -2.81
C ALA A 12 11.74 32.94 -3.61
N LEU A 13 12.63 32.06 -4.04
CA LEU A 13 12.26 30.77 -4.60
C LEU A 13 11.52 30.02 -3.49
N LEU A 14 10.19 30.12 -3.49
CA LEU A 14 9.34 29.21 -2.71
C LEU A 14 9.61 27.84 -3.26
N ALA A 15 10.54 27.12 -2.63
CA ALA A 15 10.62 25.68 -2.78
C ALA A 15 9.26 25.15 -2.33
N LEU A 16 8.37 24.86 -3.28
CA LEU A 16 7.24 23.99 -3.06
C LEU A 16 7.82 22.64 -2.61
N CYS A 17 7.99 22.51 -1.29
CA CYS A 17 7.96 21.19 -0.68
C CYS A 17 6.59 20.62 -1.04
N GLY A 18 6.53 19.90 -2.17
CA GLY A 18 5.41 19.06 -2.50
C GLY A 18 5.27 18.09 -1.34
N SER A 19 4.40 18.44 -0.41
CA SER A 19 3.90 17.49 0.58
C SER A 19 3.41 16.32 -0.23
N VAL A 20 4.12 15.20 -0.16
CA VAL A 20 3.64 13.92 -0.67
C VAL A 20 2.41 13.64 0.20
N LEU A 21 1.27 14.13 -0.25
CA LEU A 21 -0.02 13.81 0.35
C LEU A 21 -0.10 12.29 0.29
N ALA A 22 0.09 11.66 1.43
CA ALA A 22 -0.22 10.25 1.57
C ALA A 22 -1.62 10.08 0.97
N MET A 23 -1.75 9.31 -0.11
CA MET A 23 -3.00 9.24 -0.86
C MET A 23 -4.01 8.44 -0.04
N PRO A 24 -4.90 9.06 0.75
CA PRO A 24 -5.83 8.37 1.62
C PRO A 24 -6.74 7.43 0.83
N GLN A 25 -6.99 7.77 -0.43
CA GLN A 25 -7.82 6.99 -1.34
C GLN A 25 -7.22 5.60 -1.69
N PHE A 26 -5.90 5.47 -1.80
CA PHE A 26 -5.29 4.17 -2.04
C PHE A 26 -5.48 3.25 -0.84
N ARG A 27 -5.33 3.80 0.34
CA ARG A 27 -5.56 3.09 1.59
C ARG A 27 -7.03 2.65 1.74
N LEU A 28 -7.97 3.53 1.44
CA LEU A 28 -9.40 3.19 1.43
C LEU A 28 -9.71 2.10 0.40
N THR A 29 -9.13 2.19 -0.78
CA THR A 29 -9.28 1.16 -1.82
C THR A 29 -8.74 -0.19 -1.35
N ALA A 30 -7.53 -0.23 -0.77
CA ALA A 30 -6.97 -1.46 -0.21
C ALA A 30 -7.87 -2.06 0.86
N ILE A 31 -8.32 -1.26 1.82
CA ILE A 31 -9.22 -1.68 2.91
C ILE A 31 -10.48 -2.34 2.35
N GLN A 32 -11.15 -1.69 1.40
CA GLN A 32 -12.39 -2.19 0.81
C GLN A 32 -12.16 -3.44 -0.05
N GLN A 33 -11.08 -3.44 -0.83
CA GLN A 33 -10.75 -4.53 -1.73
C GLN A 33 -10.35 -5.80 -0.98
N LEU A 34 -9.57 -5.65 0.08
CA LEU A 34 -9.07 -6.74 0.90
C LEU A 34 -10.05 -7.14 2.04
N GLY A 35 -11.13 -6.41 2.21
CA GLY A 35 -12.12 -6.65 3.26
C GLY A 35 -11.62 -6.37 4.67
N TYR A 36 -10.70 -5.41 4.83
CA TYR A 36 -10.13 -5.02 6.11
C TYR A 36 -11.04 -4.08 6.93
N ASP A 37 -12.22 -3.79 6.46
CA ASP A 37 -13.22 -2.96 7.13
C ASP A 37 -14.06 -3.72 8.18
N ARG A 38 -13.77 -5.00 8.41
CA ARG A 38 -14.53 -5.88 9.28
C ARG A 38 -13.65 -6.56 10.33
N LEU A 39 -13.64 -6.04 11.55
CA LEU A 39 -12.98 -6.64 12.73
C LEU A 39 -11.51 -7.04 12.51
N ASP A 40 -10.77 -6.22 11.81
CA ASP A 40 -9.41 -6.52 11.40
C ASP A 40 -8.38 -6.05 12.44
N PRO A 41 -7.37 -6.87 12.80
CA PRO A 41 -6.29 -6.46 13.69
C PRO A 41 -5.51 -5.25 13.20
N LEU A 42 -5.41 -5.04 11.89
CA LEU A 42 -4.73 -3.87 11.31
C LEU A 42 -5.52 -2.56 11.48
N TRP A 43 -6.81 -2.65 11.82
CA TRP A 43 -7.65 -1.50 12.19
C TRP A 43 -7.34 -0.91 13.55
N GLN A 44 -6.56 -1.57 14.36
CA GLN A 44 -6.22 -1.08 15.71
C GLN A 44 -5.40 0.21 15.70
N TYR A 45 -4.85 0.58 14.55
CA TYR A 45 -4.14 1.84 14.39
C TYR A 45 -5.11 2.98 14.07
N SER A 46 -5.37 3.84 15.04
CA SER A 46 -6.13 5.09 14.91
C SER A 46 -7.54 4.97 14.30
N GLY A 47 -8.42 4.24 14.97
CA GLY A 47 -9.85 4.40 14.71
C GLY A 47 -10.29 4.05 13.29
N LYS A 48 -9.98 2.87 12.79
CA LYS A 48 -10.45 2.33 11.50
C LYS A 48 -9.61 2.72 10.27
N VAL A 49 -8.29 2.83 10.40
CA VAL A 49 -7.42 3.12 9.27
C VAL A 49 -6.32 2.08 9.17
N MET A 50 -6.19 1.39 8.03
CA MET A 50 -5.07 0.51 7.74
C MET A 50 -3.75 1.25 7.99
N GLY A 51 -2.81 0.67 8.74
CA GLY A 51 -1.54 1.28 9.06
C GLY A 51 -0.72 1.60 7.80
N CYS A 52 0.02 2.70 7.82
CA CYS A 52 0.91 3.04 6.71
C CYS A 52 1.99 1.97 6.51
N THR A 53 2.31 1.21 7.55
CA THR A 53 3.28 0.11 7.51
C THR A 53 2.89 -1.05 6.61
N PHE A 54 1.66 -1.07 6.13
CA PHE A 54 1.26 -2.04 5.10
C PHE A 54 2.07 -1.88 3.80
N CYS A 55 2.47 -0.65 3.46
CA CYS A 55 3.25 -0.35 2.26
C CYS A 55 4.55 0.44 2.54
N HIS A 56 4.71 0.98 3.74
CA HIS A 56 5.82 1.86 4.09
C HIS A 56 6.61 1.34 5.29
N VAL A 57 7.88 1.70 5.36
CA VAL A 57 8.69 1.39 6.56
C VAL A 57 8.24 2.23 7.75
N GLY A 58 7.89 3.49 7.51
CA GLY A 58 7.47 4.42 8.55
C GLY A 58 5.98 4.35 8.88
N LYS A 59 5.65 4.47 10.16
CA LYS A 59 4.25 4.51 10.65
C LYS A 59 3.42 5.69 10.13
N GLN A 60 4.06 6.70 9.58
CA GLN A 60 3.41 7.90 9.03
C GLN A 60 3.32 7.90 7.50
N GLY A 61 3.78 6.82 6.86
CA GLY A 61 3.88 6.74 5.41
C GLY A 61 5.08 7.51 4.85
N GLY A 62 5.05 7.78 3.55
CA GLY A 62 6.17 8.38 2.85
C GLY A 62 7.32 7.41 2.58
N ALA A 63 8.44 7.93 2.06
CA ALA A 63 9.62 7.11 1.85
C ALA A 63 10.33 6.81 3.19
N PRO A 64 11.02 5.66 3.30
CA PRO A 64 11.10 4.59 2.32
C PRO A 64 9.86 3.68 2.29
N TRP A 65 9.64 3.05 1.14
CA TRP A 65 8.66 2.00 0.98
C TRP A 65 9.21 0.68 1.50
N ASN A 66 8.37 -0.14 2.14
CA ASN A 66 8.75 -1.52 2.43
C ASN A 66 8.74 -2.35 1.13
N VAL A 67 9.15 -3.61 1.18
CA VAL A 67 9.30 -4.44 -0.02
C VAL A 67 7.98 -4.70 -0.74
N PHE A 68 6.86 -4.82 -0.02
CA PHE A 68 5.54 -4.91 -0.63
C PHE A 68 5.12 -3.60 -1.32
N GLY A 69 5.36 -2.45 -0.69
CA GLY A 69 5.14 -1.15 -1.30
C GLY A 69 5.99 -0.92 -2.54
N GLN A 70 7.24 -1.41 -2.57
CA GLN A 70 8.09 -1.38 -3.76
C GLN A 70 7.52 -2.26 -4.89
N ALA A 71 6.92 -3.42 -4.57
CA ALA A 71 6.25 -4.24 -5.57
C ALA A 71 5.06 -3.51 -6.20
N LEU A 72 4.27 -2.79 -5.41
CA LEU A 72 3.20 -1.92 -5.93
C LEU A 72 3.75 -0.80 -6.83
N GLN A 73 4.85 -0.15 -6.45
CA GLN A 73 5.49 0.86 -7.29
C GLN A 73 5.95 0.29 -8.64
N LYS A 74 6.56 -0.89 -8.64
CA LYS A 74 6.94 -1.60 -9.88
C LYS A 74 5.72 -1.91 -10.75
N GLY A 75 4.60 -2.34 -10.14
CA GLY A 75 3.34 -2.57 -10.83
C GLY A 75 2.81 -1.32 -11.53
N PHE A 76 2.85 -0.16 -10.87
CA PHE A 76 2.49 1.12 -11.49
C PHE A 76 3.44 1.53 -12.61
N ALA A 77 4.75 1.33 -12.42
CA ALA A 77 5.73 1.65 -13.45
C ALA A 77 5.52 0.81 -14.72
N ALA A 78 5.16 -0.47 -14.56
CA ALA A 78 4.86 -1.37 -15.68
C ALA A 78 3.52 -1.03 -16.36
N ASN A 79 2.53 -0.52 -15.60
CA ASN A 79 1.19 -0.23 -16.09
C ASN A 79 0.68 1.13 -15.57
N PRO A 80 1.19 2.25 -16.10
CA PRO A 80 0.91 3.60 -15.56
C PRO A 80 -0.56 4.04 -15.63
N ARG A 81 -1.39 3.35 -16.41
CA ARG A 81 -2.83 3.64 -16.55
C ARG A 81 -3.72 2.77 -15.66
N SER A 82 -3.15 1.82 -14.96
CA SER A 82 -3.90 0.93 -14.08
C SER A 82 -4.40 1.68 -12.85
N SER A 83 -5.57 1.28 -12.36
CA SER A 83 -6.02 1.74 -11.04
C SER A 83 -5.17 1.10 -9.94
N PHE A 84 -5.19 1.71 -8.75
CA PHE A 84 -4.51 1.13 -7.59
C PHE A 84 -5.05 -0.29 -7.29
N GLY A 85 -6.35 -0.49 -7.39
CA GLY A 85 -6.96 -1.80 -7.16
C GLY A 85 -6.48 -2.87 -8.14
N ASP A 86 -6.30 -2.52 -9.41
CA ASP A 86 -5.77 -3.45 -10.42
C ASP A 86 -4.30 -3.81 -10.13
N VAL A 87 -3.49 -2.81 -9.76
CA VAL A 87 -2.08 -3.05 -9.40
C VAL A 87 -1.97 -3.92 -8.15
N LEU A 88 -2.74 -3.62 -7.11
CA LEU A 88 -2.76 -4.42 -5.88
C LEU A 88 -3.15 -5.87 -6.18
N TYR A 89 -4.21 -6.08 -6.94
CA TYR A 89 -4.63 -7.41 -7.35
C TYR A 89 -3.55 -8.15 -8.16
N ALA A 90 -2.90 -7.46 -9.10
CA ALA A 90 -1.85 -8.07 -9.91
C ALA A 90 -0.64 -8.50 -9.07
N VAL A 91 -0.24 -7.70 -8.07
CA VAL A 91 0.85 -8.04 -7.15
C VAL A 91 0.48 -9.27 -6.32
N LEU A 92 -0.71 -9.30 -5.72
CA LEU A 92 -1.16 -10.45 -4.93
C LEU A 92 -1.32 -11.72 -5.78
N ARG A 93 -1.82 -11.58 -7.00
CA ARG A 93 -1.98 -12.69 -7.94
C ARG A 93 -0.66 -13.29 -8.42
N ALA A 94 0.41 -12.52 -8.41
CA ALA A 94 1.74 -13.02 -8.77
C ALA A 94 2.27 -14.05 -7.76
N ASN A 95 1.59 -14.21 -6.62
CA ASN A 95 1.91 -15.15 -5.56
C ASN A 95 3.37 -15.01 -5.07
N GLY A 96 3.87 -13.77 -5.00
CA GLY A 96 5.20 -13.44 -4.48
C GLY A 96 5.23 -13.53 -2.96
N ASP A 97 6.43 -13.70 -2.44
CA ASP A 97 6.80 -13.54 -1.04
C ASP A 97 7.81 -12.38 -1.02
N GLN A 98 7.31 -11.15 -0.79
CA GLN A 98 8.12 -9.96 -1.01
C GLN A 98 9.16 -9.74 0.09
N ASP A 99 8.87 -10.13 1.31
CA ASP A 99 9.78 -9.97 2.45
C ASP A 99 10.60 -11.22 2.79
N GLY A 100 10.28 -12.36 2.15
CA GLY A 100 11.08 -13.58 2.21
C GLY A 100 10.90 -14.38 3.49
N ASP A 101 9.76 -14.26 4.15
CA ASP A 101 9.48 -14.96 5.42
C ASP A 101 8.92 -16.38 5.23
N GLY A 102 8.61 -16.76 4.00
CA GLY A 102 8.08 -18.09 3.63
C GLY A 102 6.56 -18.12 3.43
N TYR A 103 5.87 -17.00 3.58
CA TYR A 103 4.43 -16.88 3.29
C TYR A 103 4.21 -15.98 2.07
N PRO A 104 3.45 -16.42 1.05
CA PRO A 104 3.08 -15.55 -0.05
C PRO A 104 2.27 -14.33 0.42
N ASP A 105 2.50 -13.16 -0.18
CA ASP A 105 1.82 -11.90 0.17
C ASP A 105 0.30 -12.05 0.28
N ALA A 106 -0.32 -12.81 -0.63
CA ALA A 106 -1.78 -13.03 -0.63
C ALA A 106 -2.25 -13.84 0.59
N ILE A 107 -1.44 -14.76 1.06
CA ILE A 107 -1.70 -15.56 2.26
C ILE A 107 -1.54 -14.68 3.51
N GLU A 108 -0.53 -13.82 3.56
CA GLU A 108 -0.35 -12.89 4.65
C GLU A 108 -1.51 -11.90 4.76
N VAL A 109 -1.93 -11.34 3.62
CA VAL A 109 -3.14 -10.50 3.55
C VAL A 109 -4.36 -11.24 4.07
N PHE A 110 -4.53 -12.51 3.72
CA PHE A 110 -5.61 -13.36 4.21
C PHE A 110 -5.51 -13.60 5.73
N ALA A 111 -4.31 -13.90 6.20
CA ALA A 111 -4.02 -14.15 7.63
C ALA A 111 -3.95 -12.87 8.47
N ARG A 112 -4.06 -11.69 7.85
CA ARG A 112 -4.00 -10.38 8.52
C ARG A 112 -2.64 -10.06 9.11
N THR A 113 -1.59 -10.44 8.41
CA THR A 113 -0.21 -10.03 8.66
C THR A 113 0.27 -9.01 7.61
N LEU A 114 1.49 -8.51 7.74
CA LEU A 114 2.01 -7.44 6.89
C LEU A 114 2.94 -8.02 5.81
N PRO A 115 2.56 -8.01 4.52
CA PRO A 115 3.32 -8.66 3.45
C PRO A 115 4.63 -7.95 3.06
N GLY A 116 5.11 -7.05 3.87
CA GLY A 116 6.35 -6.33 3.65
C GLY A 116 7.17 -6.18 4.93
N ASP A 117 6.86 -6.97 5.96
CA ASP A 117 7.56 -6.99 7.25
C ASP A 117 7.77 -8.44 7.69
N PRO A 118 8.97 -9.01 7.51
CA PRO A 118 9.25 -10.42 7.83
C PRO A 118 9.10 -10.76 9.32
N GLY A 119 8.93 -9.77 10.17
CA GLY A 119 8.57 -9.94 11.59
C GLY A 119 7.07 -10.10 11.84
N SER A 120 6.24 -9.93 10.80
CA SER A 120 4.77 -9.96 10.88
C SER A 120 4.19 -11.12 10.08
N HIS A 121 4.66 -12.32 10.30
CA HIS A 121 4.20 -13.53 9.61
C HIS A 121 3.06 -14.24 10.35
N PRO A 122 2.28 -15.10 9.65
CA PRO A 122 1.27 -15.94 10.28
C PRO A 122 1.88 -16.96 11.26
N ASP A 123 1.20 -17.20 12.39
CA ASP A 123 1.58 -18.24 13.37
C ASP A 123 1.02 -19.64 13.02
N ARG A 124 0.54 -19.83 11.79
CA ARG A 124 -0.15 -21.04 11.34
C ARG A 124 0.56 -21.66 10.12
N PRO A 125 0.51 -23.00 9.97
CA PRO A 125 1.10 -23.67 8.82
C PRO A 125 0.56 -23.13 7.49
N LEU A 126 1.46 -22.86 6.54
CA LEU A 126 1.12 -22.34 5.21
C LEU A 126 0.06 -23.21 4.50
N ALA A 127 0.20 -24.53 4.54
CA ALA A 127 -0.72 -25.45 3.88
C ALA A 127 -2.17 -25.37 4.40
N GLU A 128 -2.36 -25.05 5.68
CA GLU A 128 -3.70 -24.83 6.25
C GLU A 128 -4.30 -23.52 5.74
N LEU A 129 -3.50 -22.45 5.75
CA LEU A 129 -3.91 -21.14 5.27
C LEU A 129 -4.25 -21.16 3.78
N GLU A 130 -3.47 -21.89 2.96
CA GLU A 130 -3.74 -22.06 1.53
C GLU A 130 -5.08 -22.78 1.29
N GLN A 131 -5.40 -23.80 2.07
CA GLN A 131 -6.69 -24.49 1.97
C GLN A 131 -7.86 -23.58 2.35
N GLU A 132 -7.74 -22.84 3.45
CA GLU A 132 -8.77 -21.90 3.90
C GLU A 132 -8.95 -20.75 2.91
N PHE A 133 -7.84 -20.21 2.39
CA PHE A 133 -7.85 -19.16 1.39
C PHE A 133 -8.53 -19.61 0.10
N ALA A 134 -8.21 -20.82 -0.39
CA ALA A 134 -8.86 -21.39 -1.54
C ALA A 134 -10.38 -21.59 -1.32
N ALA A 135 -10.78 -22.01 -0.12
CA ALA A 135 -12.18 -22.20 0.23
C ALA A 135 -13.04 -20.93 0.19
N VAL A 136 -12.41 -19.75 0.40
CA VAL A 136 -13.09 -18.45 0.33
C VAL A 136 -12.94 -17.74 -1.02
N GLY A 137 -12.41 -18.45 -2.03
CA GLY A 137 -12.24 -17.92 -3.39
C GLY A 137 -10.83 -17.54 -3.77
N GLY A 138 -9.86 -17.74 -2.88
CA GLY A 138 -8.45 -17.46 -3.14
C GLY A 138 -8.20 -16.01 -3.52
N VAL A 139 -7.16 -15.76 -4.31
CA VAL A 139 -6.77 -14.41 -4.74
C VAL A 139 -7.85 -13.71 -5.57
N GLU A 140 -8.76 -14.46 -6.21
CA GLU A 140 -9.85 -13.88 -7.00
C GLU A 140 -10.84 -13.11 -6.13
N ALA A 141 -10.94 -13.42 -4.84
CA ALA A 141 -11.73 -12.65 -3.88
C ALA A 141 -11.22 -11.21 -3.71
N TYR A 142 -9.97 -10.96 -4.08
CA TYR A 142 -9.31 -9.64 -4.05
C TYR A 142 -9.32 -8.93 -5.40
N ALA A 143 -10.00 -9.45 -6.42
CA ALA A 143 -10.11 -8.77 -7.70
C ALA A 143 -10.73 -7.37 -7.54
N ALA A 144 -10.18 -6.38 -8.25
CA ALA A 144 -10.71 -5.03 -8.22
C ALA A 144 -12.17 -5.01 -8.69
N LYS A 145 -13.06 -4.52 -7.85
CA LYS A 145 -14.47 -4.36 -8.25
C LYS A 145 -14.56 -3.25 -9.28
N LYS A 146 -14.97 -3.58 -10.50
CA LYS A 146 -15.30 -2.56 -11.51
C LYS A 146 -16.47 -1.76 -10.98
N THR A 147 -16.23 -0.50 -10.63
CA THR A 147 -17.31 0.45 -10.40
C THR A 147 -18.01 0.63 -11.73
N GLY A 148 -19.21 0.06 -11.85
CA GLY A 148 -20.07 0.31 -13.02
C GLY A 148 -20.29 1.81 -13.17
N LYS A 149 -20.10 2.30 -14.40
CA LYS A 149 -20.52 3.63 -14.80
C LYS A 149 -22.03 3.68 -14.87
#